data_2836c905de77c1e1f6322ab104bf377b
#
_entry.id   2836c905de77c1e1f6322ab104bf377b
#
_cell.length_a   1.000
_cell.length_b   1.000
_cell.length_c   1.000
_cell.angle_alpha   90.00
_cell.angle_beta   90.00
_cell.angle_gamma   90.00
#
_symmetry.space_group_name_H-M   'P 1'
#
loop_
_entity.id
_entity.type
_entity.pdbx_description
1 polymer ?
#
loop_
_entity_poly.entity_id
_entity_poly.type
_entity_poly.pdbx_seq_one_letter_code
_entity_poly.pdbx_strand_id
1 'polypeptide(L)'
;DGSSVYESSLKSLIDEYLRTHENVDANRVYIGGCSNGGYMTVKLVMDYPEMFAASFPICEAYKTNLISDEEVVKLASVPTWFVHCVNDPVVDINTTAIDLYERMKEAGAENLHFSLYDSIVDPDYGNTYNGHFAWVYSLKNLCTTDYDGSNVTVDGNQVNLYQWLATNSK
;
A
#
# COMPACT_ATOMS: atom_id res chain seq x y z
N ASP A 1 -3.96 18.56 -8.82
CA ASP A 1 -3.83 19.22 -7.52
C ASP A 1 -3.86 18.23 -6.32
N GLY A 2 -3.79 16.93 -6.52
CA GLY A 2 -3.79 15.93 -5.44
C GLY A 2 -5.08 15.89 -4.58
N SER A 3 -6.13 16.61 -4.94
CA SER A 3 -7.39 16.59 -4.20
C SER A 3 -8.34 15.55 -4.76
N SER A 4 -9.18 14.97 -3.90
CA SER A 4 -10.28 14.09 -4.29
C SER A 4 -11.57 14.56 -3.60
N VAL A 5 -12.67 14.48 -4.32
CA VAL A 5 -14.00 14.80 -3.75
C VAL A 5 -14.56 13.69 -2.87
N TYR A 6 -13.89 12.53 -2.79
CA TYR A 6 -14.40 11.35 -2.10
C TYR A 6 -13.75 11.08 -0.74
N GLU A 7 -12.64 11.76 -0.41
CA GLU A 7 -11.87 11.51 0.82
C GLU A 7 -12.71 11.63 2.09
N SER A 8 -13.37 12.77 2.25
CA SER A 8 -14.20 13.02 3.44
C SER A 8 -15.38 12.05 3.54
N SER A 9 -15.94 11.65 2.40
CA SER A 9 -17.03 10.67 2.36
C SER A 9 -16.57 9.28 2.74
N LEU A 10 -15.38 8.85 2.26
CA LEU A 10 -14.78 7.57 2.62
C LEU A 10 -14.41 7.55 4.11
N LYS A 11 -13.79 8.62 4.61
CA LYS A 11 -13.49 8.74 6.04
C LYS A 11 -14.76 8.62 6.89
N SER A 12 -15.80 9.37 6.54
CA SER A 12 -17.08 9.33 7.26
C SER A 12 -17.72 7.94 7.23
N LEU A 13 -17.62 7.24 6.10
CA LEU A 13 -18.10 5.86 5.98
C LEU A 13 -17.34 4.91 6.90
N ILE A 14 -16.01 5.02 6.97
CA ILE A 14 -15.18 4.20 7.87
C ILE A 14 -15.53 4.50 9.33
N ASP A 15 -15.61 5.77 9.71
CA ASP A 15 -15.98 6.18 11.07
C ASP A 15 -17.34 5.64 11.47
N GLU A 16 -18.33 5.76 10.59
CA GLU A 16 -19.68 5.26 10.84
C GLU A 16 -19.70 3.73 10.95
N TYR A 17 -18.94 3.03 10.10
CA TYR A 17 -18.84 1.58 10.16
C TYR A 17 -18.22 1.12 11.48
N LEU A 18 -17.12 1.71 11.90
CA LEU A 18 -16.46 1.39 13.18
C LEU A 18 -17.36 1.68 14.36
N ARG A 19 -18.11 2.79 14.32
CA ARG A 19 -19.03 3.18 15.38
C ARG A 19 -20.22 2.22 15.53
N THR A 20 -20.68 1.63 14.43
CA THR A 20 -21.91 0.79 14.39
C THR A 20 -21.65 -0.70 14.48
N HIS A 21 -20.38 -1.15 14.41
CA HIS A 21 -20.00 -2.55 14.39
C HIS A 21 -19.02 -2.87 15.53
N GLU A 22 -19.56 -3.14 16.72
CA GLU A 22 -18.77 -3.41 17.94
C GLU A 22 -17.85 -4.64 17.86
N ASN A 23 -18.07 -5.52 16.88
CA ASN A 23 -17.23 -6.69 16.63
C ASN A 23 -16.00 -6.38 15.74
N VAL A 24 -15.84 -5.14 15.28
CA VAL A 24 -14.68 -4.69 14.51
C VAL A 24 -13.64 -4.07 15.43
N ASP A 25 -12.41 -4.54 15.35
CA ASP A 25 -11.29 -3.95 16.10
C ASP A 25 -10.80 -2.68 15.43
N ALA A 26 -11.09 -1.53 16.01
CA ALA A 26 -10.70 -0.22 15.51
C ALA A 26 -9.16 0.00 15.53
N ASN A 27 -8.40 -0.84 16.24
CA ASN A 27 -6.94 -0.81 16.21
C ASN A 27 -6.34 -1.62 15.05
N ARG A 28 -7.17 -2.33 14.28
CA ARG A 28 -6.74 -3.20 13.17
C ARG A 28 -7.46 -2.86 11.87
N VAL A 29 -7.50 -1.57 11.55
CA VAL A 29 -8.05 -1.07 10.29
C VAL A 29 -6.91 -0.98 9.27
N TYR A 30 -7.02 -1.72 8.20
CA TYR A 30 -6.04 -1.72 7.10
C TYR A 30 -6.66 -1.12 5.85
N ILE A 31 -5.84 -0.41 5.07
CA ILE A 31 -6.29 0.21 3.83
C ILE A 31 -5.41 -0.25 2.67
N GLY A 32 -6.04 -0.58 1.54
CA GLY A 32 -5.35 -0.92 0.32
C GLY A 32 -6.24 -0.72 -0.89
N GLY A 33 -5.61 -0.67 -2.06
CA GLY A 33 -6.34 -0.51 -3.31
C GLY A 33 -5.41 -0.46 -4.51
N CYS A 34 -5.97 -0.69 -5.69
CA CYS A 34 -5.25 -0.79 -6.95
C CYS A 34 -5.42 0.46 -7.80
N SER A 35 -4.35 0.96 -8.41
CA SER A 35 -4.40 2.08 -9.35
C SER A 35 -4.98 3.35 -8.68
N ASN A 36 -6.14 3.82 -9.08
CA ASN A 36 -6.86 4.89 -8.38
C ASN A 36 -7.18 4.54 -6.91
N GLY A 37 -7.36 3.26 -6.60
CA GLY A 37 -7.47 2.78 -5.22
C GLY A 37 -6.16 2.90 -4.46
N GLY A 38 -5.02 2.67 -5.12
CA GLY A 38 -3.69 2.92 -4.58
C GLY A 38 -3.45 4.41 -4.31
N TYR A 39 -3.84 5.27 -5.25
CA TYR A 39 -3.87 6.73 -5.06
C TYR A 39 -4.68 7.10 -3.80
N MET A 40 -5.90 6.58 -3.67
CA MET A 40 -6.77 6.88 -2.53
C MET A 40 -6.22 6.30 -1.22
N THR A 41 -5.52 5.16 -1.27
CA THR A 41 -4.81 4.59 -0.12
C THR A 41 -3.76 5.56 0.40
N VAL A 42 -2.87 6.04 -0.47
CA VAL A 42 -1.84 7.03 -0.11
C VAL A 42 -2.50 8.30 0.43
N LYS A 43 -3.52 8.80 -0.24
CA LYS A 43 -4.20 10.04 0.16
C LYS A 43 -4.86 9.95 1.54
N LEU A 44 -5.58 8.88 1.84
CA LEU A 44 -6.23 8.70 3.14
C LEU A 44 -5.23 8.47 4.27
N VAL A 45 -4.13 7.73 4.01
CA VAL A 45 -3.05 7.57 5.01
C VAL A 45 -2.38 8.90 5.29
N MET A 46 -2.11 9.71 4.27
CA MET A 46 -1.51 11.03 4.40
C MET A 46 -2.38 12.00 5.21
N ASP A 47 -3.70 11.95 5.01
CA ASP A 47 -4.64 12.85 5.68
C ASP A 47 -5.04 12.36 7.08
N TYR A 48 -5.10 11.04 7.30
CA TYR A 48 -5.61 10.40 8.52
C TYR A 48 -4.73 9.22 8.95
N PRO A 49 -3.41 9.42 9.18
CA PRO A 49 -2.49 8.34 9.51
C PRO A 49 -2.91 7.56 10.77
N GLU A 50 -3.54 8.22 11.73
CA GLU A 50 -4.00 7.60 12.98
C GLU A 50 -5.16 6.61 12.81
N MET A 51 -5.81 6.59 11.63
CA MET A 51 -6.91 5.65 11.37
C MET A 51 -6.44 4.25 11.06
N PHE A 52 -5.25 4.09 10.46
CA PHE A 52 -4.83 2.84 9.85
C PHE A 52 -3.68 2.19 10.61
N ALA A 53 -3.81 0.90 10.87
CA ALA A 53 -2.75 0.07 11.44
C ALA A 53 -1.67 -0.30 10.40
N ALA A 54 -2.06 -0.40 9.13
CA ALA A 54 -1.15 -0.58 8.00
C ALA A 54 -1.84 -0.24 6.67
N SER A 55 -1.03 -0.02 5.63
CA SER A 55 -1.49 0.22 4.27
C SER A 55 -0.77 -0.65 3.24
N PHE A 56 -1.46 -0.92 2.11
CA PHE A 56 -0.89 -1.69 0.99
C PHE A 56 -1.33 -1.13 -0.37
N PRO A 57 -0.76 0.01 -0.80
CA PRO A 57 -1.05 0.59 -2.10
C PRO A 57 -0.49 -0.30 -3.23
N ILE A 58 -1.33 -0.62 -4.24
CA ILE A 58 -0.99 -1.48 -5.36
C ILE A 58 -1.07 -0.67 -6.64
N CYS A 59 0.00 -0.64 -7.44
CA CYS A 59 0.11 0.18 -8.66
C CYS A 59 -0.38 1.62 -8.39
N GLU A 60 0.06 2.18 -7.27
CA GLU A 60 -0.46 3.46 -6.79
C GLU A 60 -0.12 4.59 -7.76
N ALA A 61 -1.06 5.50 -7.96
CA ALA A 61 -1.01 6.51 -9.01
C ALA A 61 -0.82 7.95 -8.48
N TYR A 62 -0.47 8.12 -7.21
CA TYR A 62 -0.23 9.45 -6.64
C TYR A 62 1.16 9.96 -7.04
N LYS A 63 1.20 11.05 -7.79
CA LYS A 63 2.48 11.64 -8.19
C LYS A 63 3.18 12.29 -7.00
N THR A 64 4.38 11.85 -6.71
CA THR A 64 5.15 12.25 -5.53
C THR A 64 5.53 13.73 -5.49
N ASN A 65 5.61 14.39 -6.65
CA ASN A 65 5.81 15.83 -6.71
C ASN A 65 4.63 16.67 -6.16
N LEU A 66 3.51 16.01 -5.86
CA LEU A 66 2.33 16.61 -5.21
C LEU A 66 2.29 16.32 -3.70
N ILE A 67 3.28 15.64 -3.15
CA ILE A 67 3.39 15.25 -1.74
C ILE A 67 4.51 16.08 -1.10
N SER A 68 4.18 16.87 -0.11
CA SER A 68 5.17 17.63 0.68
C SER A 68 6.00 16.72 1.60
N ASP A 69 7.14 17.19 2.09
CA ASP A 69 7.97 16.42 3.00
C ASP A 69 7.27 16.18 4.36
N GLU A 70 6.44 17.12 4.81
CA GLU A 70 5.62 16.91 6.01
C GLU A 70 4.58 15.79 5.81
N GLU A 71 4.02 15.68 4.62
CA GLU A 71 3.09 14.60 4.27
C GLU A 71 3.80 13.25 4.15
N VAL A 72 5.05 13.24 3.64
CA VAL A 72 5.88 12.02 3.62
C VAL A 72 6.17 11.52 5.03
N VAL A 73 6.45 12.42 6.00
CA VAL A 73 6.64 12.03 7.41
C VAL A 73 5.39 11.37 7.99
N LYS A 74 4.19 11.86 7.64
CA LYS A 74 2.93 11.20 8.06
C LYS A 74 2.78 9.82 7.46
N LEU A 75 3.06 9.68 6.15
CA LEU A 75 3.04 8.39 5.46
C LEU A 75 4.03 7.40 6.09
N ALA A 76 5.24 7.86 6.39
CA ALA A 76 6.30 7.07 7.02
C ALA A 76 5.95 6.56 8.43
N SER A 77 4.98 7.19 9.10
CA SER A 77 4.50 6.76 10.43
C SER A 77 3.56 5.55 10.39
N VAL A 78 3.05 5.17 9.21
CA VAL A 78 2.12 4.05 9.04
C VAL A 78 2.84 2.89 8.37
N PRO A 79 2.85 1.68 8.93
CA PRO A 79 3.36 0.48 8.28
C PRO A 79 2.80 0.33 6.86
N THR A 80 3.67 0.21 5.85
CA THR A 80 3.24 0.21 4.46
C THR A 80 3.95 -0.85 3.64
N TRP A 81 3.17 -1.57 2.82
CA TRP A 81 3.70 -2.54 1.86
C TRP A 81 3.25 -2.18 0.45
N PHE A 82 4.14 -1.61 -0.36
CA PHE A 82 3.89 -1.34 -1.77
C PHE A 82 3.91 -2.61 -2.61
N VAL A 83 3.07 -2.64 -3.65
CA VAL A 83 3.08 -3.70 -4.66
C VAL A 83 3.00 -3.06 -6.04
N HIS A 84 3.98 -3.34 -6.92
CA HIS A 84 3.98 -2.78 -8.27
C HIS A 84 4.75 -3.71 -9.24
N CYS A 85 4.66 -3.42 -10.53
CA CYS A 85 5.43 -4.08 -11.57
C CYS A 85 6.22 -3.05 -12.39
N VAL A 86 7.49 -3.37 -12.69
CA VAL A 86 8.42 -2.47 -13.42
C VAL A 86 7.88 -2.08 -14.80
N ASN A 87 7.21 -3.02 -15.48
CA ASN A 87 6.68 -2.80 -16.83
C ASN A 87 5.22 -2.34 -16.84
N ASP A 88 4.75 -1.66 -15.79
CA ASP A 88 3.42 -1.03 -15.77
C ASP A 88 3.32 0.06 -16.86
N PRO A 89 2.47 -0.10 -17.89
CA PRO A 89 2.36 0.88 -18.95
C PRO A 89 1.35 2.00 -18.65
N VAL A 90 0.71 1.97 -17.51
CA VAL A 90 -0.36 2.90 -17.11
C VAL A 90 0.14 3.91 -16.08
N VAL A 91 0.87 3.43 -15.08
CA VAL A 91 1.42 4.24 -13.99
C VAL A 91 2.94 4.21 -14.07
N ASP A 92 3.55 5.37 -14.21
CA ASP A 92 5.01 5.51 -14.15
C ASP A 92 5.49 5.33 -12.71
N ILE A 93 6.02 4.15 -12.45
CA ILE A 93 6.49 3.73 -11.13
C ILE A 93 7.59 4.65 -10.56
N ASN A 94 8.41 5.28 -11.42
CA ASN A 94 9.52 6.12 -10.98
C ASN A 94 9.06 7.47 -10.41
N THR A 95 7.89 7.95 -10.82
CA THR A 95 7.30 9.22 -10.36
C THR A 95 6.19 9.01 -9.34
N THR A 96 5.98 7.78 -8.92
CA THR A 96 4.98 7.34 -7.94
C THR A 96 5.61 6.42 -6.89
N ALA A 97 5.38 5.12 -6.95
CA ALA A 97 5.71 4.17 -5.88
C ALA A 97 7.21 4.11 -5.51
N ILE A 98 8.14 4.15 -6.48
CA ILE A 98 9.59 4.09 -6.16
C ILE A 98 10.02 5.36 -5.43
N ASP A 99 9.73 6.52 -5.99
CA ASP A 99 10.13 7.79 -5.38
C ASP A 99 9.47 7.98 -4.01
N LEU A 100 8.19 7.60 -3.85
CA LEU A 100 7.52 7.66 -2.56
C LEU A 100 8.15 6.70 -1.53
N TYR A 101 8.45 5.47 -1.94
CA TYR A 101 9.12 4.48 -1.09
C TYR A 101 10.47 5.00 -0.58
N GLU A 102 11.31 5.54 -1.47
CA GLU A 102 12.62 6.09 -1.08
C GLU A 102 12.47 7.29 -0.14
N ARG A 103 11.56 8.21 -0.43
CA ARG A 103 11.28 9.36 0.44
C ARG A 103 10.76 8.94 1.82
N MET A 104 9.88 7.94 1.89
CA MET A 104 9.40 7.40 3.17
C MET A 104 10.53 6.75 3.96
N LYS A 105 11.43 6.03 3.28
CA LYS A 105 12.62 5.43 3.90
C LYS A 105 13.57 6.50 4.45
N GLU A 106 13.83 7.56 3.69
CA GLU A 106 14.63 8.70 4.14
C GLU A 106 13.98 9.44 5.31
N ALA A 107 12.64 9.50 5.35
CA ALA A 107 11.86 10.05 6.46
C ALA A 107 11.82 9.16 7.71
N GLY A 108 12.45 7.97 7.68
CA GLY A 108 12.60 7.08 8.82
C GLY A 108 11.48 6.05 8.99
N ALA A 109 10.78 5.66 7.91
CA ALA A 109 9.81 4.56 7.98
C ALA A 109 10.52 3.25 8.41
N GLU A 110 10.06 2.63 9.50
CA GLU A 110 10.69 1.42 10.08
C GLU A 110 10.06 0.13 9.55
N ASN A 111 8.75 0.13 9.26
CA ASN A 111 8.00 -1.04 8.77
C ASN A 111 7.49 -0.75 7.35
N LEU A 112 8.41 -0.78 6.39
CA LEU A 112 8.19 -0.38 5.01
C LEU A 112 8.70 -1.46 4.06
N HIS A 113 7.80 -2.02 3.26
CA HIS A 113 8.10 -3.09 2.31
C HIS A 113 7.66 -2.73 0.90
N PHE A 114 8.26 -3.38 -0.10
CA PHE A 114 7.90 -3.17 -1.49
C PHE A 114 8.11 -4.45 -2.31
N SER A 115 7.03 -5.15 -2.65
CA SER A 115 7.07 -6.24 -3.63
C SER A 115 7.08 -5.66 -5.04
N LEU A 116 8.25 -5.68 -5.70
CA LEU A 116 8.44 -5.21 -7.06
C LEU A 116 8.64 -6.39 -8.01
N TYR A 117 7.86 -6.45 -9.07
CA TYR A 117 7.87 -7.56 -10.05
C TYR A 117 8.32 -7.09 -11.44
N ASP A 118 9.07 -7.92 -12.14
CA ASP A 118 9.46 -7.67 -13.55
C ASP A 118 8.30 -7.91 -14.51
N SER A 119 7.42 -8.86 -14.17
CA SER A 119 6.25 -9.23 -14.97
C SER A 119 5.18 -9.86 -14.09
N ILE A 120 3.94 -9.79 -14.55
CA ILE A 120 2.80 -10.43 -13.88
C ILE A 120 2.37 -11.66 -14.68
N VAL A 121 2.55 -12.83 -14.08
CA VAL A 121 2.14 -14.11 -14.67
C VAL A 121 1.07 -14.73 -13.80
N ASP A 122 -0.03 -15.14 -14.42
CA ASP A 122 -1.09 -15.86 -13.71
C ASP A 122 -0.55 -17.19 -13.18
N PRO A 123 -0.53 -17.41 -11.87
CA PRO A 123 0.04 -18.63 -11.30
C PRO A 123 -0.78 -19.89 -11.60
N ASP A 124 -2.06 -19.76 -11.96
CA ASP A 124 -2.94 -20.90 -12.23
C ASP A 124 -2.92 -21.30 -13.71
N TYR A 125 -2.82 -20.31 -14.62
CA TYR A 125 -2.95 -20.53 -16.07
C TYR A 125 -1.69 -20.21 -16.86
N GLY A 126 -0.67 -19.58 -16.26
CA GLY A 126 0.57 -19.20 -16.91
C GLY A 126 0.45 -18.05 -17.92
N ASN A 127 -0.68 -17.38 -17.97
CA ASN A 127 -0.87 -16.22 -18.85
C ASN A 127 -0.10 -15.02 -18.31
N THR A 128 0.62 -14.31 -19.21
CA THR A 128 1.27 -13.06 -18.84
C THR A 128 0.25 -11.91 -18.95
N TYR A 129 0.09 -11.16 -17.87
CA TYR A 129 -0.71 -9.95 -17.84
C TYR A 129 0.14 -8.71 -18.10
N ASN A 130 -0.52 -7.62 -18.44
CA ASN A 130 0.02 -6.28 -18.39
C ASN A 130 0.50 -5.95 -16.97
N GLY A 131 1.64 -5.29 -16.81
CA GLY A 131 2.23 -4.95 -15.52
C GLY A 131 1.34 -4.18 -14.57
N HIS A 132 0.37 -3.43 -15.10
CA HIS A 132 -0.64 -2.75 -14.27
C HIS A 132 -1.50 -3.70 -13.43
N PHE A 133 -1.49 -5.01 -13.73
CA PHE A 133 -2.28 -6.02 -13.02
C PHE A 133 -1.54 -6.63 -11.80
N ALA A 134 -0.61 -5.91 -11.16
CA ALA A 134 0.13 -6.41 -10.00
C ALA A 134 -0.78 -6.86 -8.83
N TRP A 135 -2.02 -6.37 -8.76
CA TRP A 135 -3.02 -6.85 -7.80
C TRP A 135 -3.35 -8.35 -7.91
N VAL A 136 -3.07 -9.00 -9.04
CA VAL A 136 -3.21 -10.46 -9.18
C VAL A 136 -2.39 -11.17 -8.12
N TYR A 137 -1.15 -10.72 -7.88
CA TYR A 137 -0.28 -11.33 -6.87
C TYR A 137 -0.74 -10.99 -5.46
N SER A 138 -1.16 -9.75 -5.20
CA SER A 138 -1.69 -9.37 -3.88
C SER A 138 -2.94 -10.16 -3.53
N LEU A 139 -3.94 -10.19 -4.43
CA LEU A 139 -5.21 -10.88 -4.18
C LEU A 139 -5.08 -12.41 -4.11
N LYS A 140 -4.04 -12.98 -4.74
CA LYS A 140 -3.69 -14.41 -4.62
C LYS A 140 -2.73 -14.70 -3.47
N ASN A 141 -2.42 -13.71 -2.64
CA ASN A 141 -1.56 -13.85 -1.47
C ASN A 141 -0.13 -14.31 -1.79
N LEU A 142 0.43 -13.82 -2.89
CA LEU A 142 1.75 -14.22 -3.39
C LEU A 142 2.85 -13.18 -3.11
N CYS A 143 2.50 -12.02 -2.53
CA CYS A 143 3.49 -11.00 -2.14
C CYS A 143 4.21 -11.44 -0.87
N THR A 144 5.48 -11.83 -1.00
CA THR A 144 6.32 -12.37 0.08
C THR A 144 7.72 -11.76 0.11
N THR A 145 8.08 -10.97 -0.92
CA THR A 145 9.43 -10.41 -1.09
C THR A 145 9.45 -8.90 -0.94
N ASP A 146 10.57 -8.40 -0.45
CA ASP A 146 10.87 -6.98 -0.33
C ASP A 146 11.56 -6.43 -1.59
N TYR A 147 11.85 -5.13 -1.60
CA TYR A 147 12.45 -4.37 -2.71
C TYR A 147 13.82 -4.91 -3.16
N ASP A 148 14.61 -5.43 -2.22
CA ASP A 148 15.91 -6.04 -2.49
C ASP A 148 15.83 -7.53 -2.92
N GLY A 149 14.61 -8.08 -3.05
CA GLY A 149 14.35 -9.46 -3.39
C GLY A 149 14.43 -10.44 -2.21
N SER A 150 14.75 -9.96 -1.00
CA SER A 150 14.74 -10.79 0.20
C SER A 150 13.30 -11.15 0.61
N ASN A 151 13.14 -12.23 1.38
CA ASN A 151 11.83 -12.56 1.96
C ASN A 151 11.49 -11.59 3.09
N VAL A 152 10.25 -11.09 3.11
CA VAL A 152 9.74 -10.37 4.28
C VAL A 152 9.51 -11.36 5.42
N THR A 153 10.02 -11.03 6.60
CA THR A 153 9.93 -11.91 7.78
C THR A 153 9.38 -11.16 8.99
N VAL A 154 8.59 -11.86 9.81
CA VAL A 154 8.16 -11.43 11.13
C VAL A 154 8.54 -12.52 12.13
N ASP A 155 9.20 -12.15 13.21
CA ASP A 155 9.73 -13.09 14.23
C ASP A 155 10.55 -14.24 13.60
N GLY A 156 11.32 -13.95 12.55
CA GLY A 156 12.16 -14.89 11.83
C GLY A 156 11.43 -15.85 10.89
N ASN A 157 10.11 -15.73 10.72
CA ASN A 157 9.32 -16.52 9.80
C ASN A 157 8.94 -15.70 8.56
N GLN A 158 9.09 -16.28 7.38
CA GLN A 158 8.61 -15.65 6.15
C GLN A 158 7.10 -15.46 6.23
N VAL A 159 6.66 -14.27 5.82
CA VAL A 159 5.25 -13.89 5.78
C VAL A 159 4.85 -13.39 4.39
N ASN A 160 3.58 -13.53 4.08
CA ASN A 160 2.96 -12.86 2.94
C ASN A 160 2.29 -11.55 3.40
N LEU A 161 1.85 -10.75 2.44
CA LEU A 161 1.20 -9.44 2.68
C LEU A 161 0.10 -9.51 3.75
N TYR A 162 -0.83 -10.48 3.68
CA TYR A 162 -1.94 -10.55 4.62
C TYR A 162 -1.53 -11.05 6.01
N GLN A 163 -0.54 -11.94 6.07
CA GLN A 163 0.05 -12.34 7.35
C GLN A 163 0.75 -11.16 8.01
N TRP A 164 1.52 -10.38 7.22
CA TRP A 164 2.15 -9.16 7.70
C TRP A 164 1.13 -8.11 8.17
N LEU A 165 0.04 -7.87 7.41
CA LEU A 165 -1.04 -6.99 7.85
C LEU A 165 -1.56 -7.39 9.23
N ALA A 166 -1.79 -8.70 9.45
CA ALA A 166 -2.32 -9.21 10.71
C ALA A 166 -1.39 -9.00 11.93
N THR A 167 -0.11 -8.71 11.72
CA THR A 167 0.85 -8.41 12.81
C THR A 167 0.81 -6.94 13.23
N ASN A 168 0.20 -6.06 12.45
CA ASN A 168 0.15 -4.64 12.71
C ASN A 168 -1.11 -4.23 13.48
N SER A 169 -0.94 -3.39 14.48
CA SER A 169 -2.03 -2.75 15.25
C SER A 169 -1.59 -1.35 15.68
N LYS A 170 -2.54 -0.47 15.89
CA LYS A 170 -2.29 0.87 16.46
C LYS A 170 -2.03 0.80 17.95
#